data_5690e34eb6bae00c505a1c231b895b6b
#
_entry.id   5690e34eb6bae00c505a1c231b895b6b
#
_cell.length_a   1.000
_cell.length_b   1.000
_cell.length_c   1.000
_cell.angle_alpha   90.00
_cell.angle_beta   90.00
_cell.angle_gamma   90.00
#
_symmetry.space_group_name_H-M   'P 1'
#
loop_
_entity.id
_entity.type
_entity.pdbx_description
1 polymer ?
#
loop_
_entity_poly.entity_id
_entity_poly.type
_entity_poly.pdbx_seq_one_letter_code
_entity_poly.pdbx_strand_id
1 'polypeptide(L)'
;MVKFKALYKGMNDDLKDAEMMIDYACEISKHEEDKALADEIAKYAQYRLEHFMTFHKLFENEASKEKNVDKETVSGCMWHETHEMFQHWYDDIERKIKKYS
;
A
#
# COMPACT_ATOMS: atom_id res chain seq x y z
N MET A 1 -14.16 -16.97 1.45
CA MET A 1 -13.20 -15.98 1.83
C MET A 1 -12.45 -15.39 0.68
N VAL A 2 -13.05 -15.53 -0.50
CA VAL A 2 -12.47 -14.96 -1.72
C VAL A 2 -12.32 -13.45 -1.61
N LYS A 3 -13.30 -12.78 -0.97
CA LYS A 3 -13.26 -11.32 -0.82
C LYS A 3 -12.06 -10.85 0.00
N PHE A 4 -11.68 -11.55 1.06
CA PHE A 4 -10.53 -11.16 1.88
C PHE A 4 -9.22 -11.37 1.12
N LYS A 5 -9.14 -12.46 0.37
CA LYS A 5 -7.98 -12.70 -0.48
C LYS A 5 -7.81 -11.60 -1.52
N ALA A 6 -8.91 -11.21 -2.15
CA ALA A 6 -8.89 -10.16 -3.17
C ALA A 6 -8.46 -8.82 -2.59
N LEU A 7 -9.02 -8.45 -1.42
CA LEU A 7 -8.67 -7.20 -0.77
C LEU A 7 -7.22 -7.20 -0.30
N TYR A 8 -6.77 -8.31 0.28
CA TYR A 8 -5.38 -8.47 0.70
C TYR A 8 -4.42 -8.31 -0.49
N LYS A 9 -4.73 -8.99 -1.59
CA LYS A 9 -3.92 -8.90 -2.78
C LYS A 9 -3.87 -7.48 -3.34
N GLY A 10 -5.01 -6.81 -3.34
CA GLY A 10 -5.09 -5.42 -3.78
C GLY A 10 -4.21 -4.51 -2.94
N MET A 11 -4.27 -4.66 -1.61
CA MET A 11 -3.43 -3.87 -0.70
C MET A 11 -1.95 -4.15 -0.94
N ASN A 12 -1.58 -5.42 -1.07
CA ASN A 12 -0.18 -5.80 -1.30
C ASN A 12 0.33 -5.23 -2.63
N ASP A 13 -0.47 -5.36 -3.67
CA ASP A 13 -0.09 -4.86 -5.00
C ASP A 13 0.05 -3.32 -4.99
N ASP A 14 -0.83 -2.62 -4.28
CA ASP A 14 -0.77 -1.16 -4.18
C ASP A 14 0.53 -0.71 -3.51
N LEU A 15 0.90 -1.33 -2.40
CA LEU A 15 2.13 -0.97 -1.70
C LEU A 15 3.36 -1.30 -2.54
N LYS A 16 3.35 -2.46 -3.18
CA LYS A 16 4.45 -2.86 -4.05
C LYS A 16 4.64 -1.88 -5.20
N ASP A 17 3.55 -1.51 -5.85
CA ASP A 17 3.59 -0.56 -6.96
C ASP A 17 4.02 0.83 -6.50
N ALA A 18 3.49 1.29 -5.36
CA ALA A 18 3.85 2.59 -4.82
C ALA A 18 5.33 2.67 -4.51
N GLU A 19 5.88 1.64 -3.87
CA GLU A 19 7.31 1.61 -3.55
C GLU A 19 8.16 1.61 -4.80
N MET A 20 7.81 0.77 -5.77
CA MET A 20 8.53 0.68 -7.03
C MET A 20 8.55 2.02 -7.75
N MET A 21 7.40 2.69 -7.79
CA MET A 21 7.28 3.97 -8.48
C MET A 21 8.09 5.08 -7.81
N ILE A 22 8.06 5.14 -6.46
CA ILE A 22 8.83 6.19 -5.79
C ILE A 22 10.33 5.93 -5.91
N ASP A 23 10.76 4.68 -5.90
CA ASP A 23 12.15 4.34 -6.09
C ASP A 23 12.63 4.72 -7.50
N TYR A 24 11.80 4.45 -8.52
CA TYR A 24 12.10 4.86 -9.89
C TYR A 24 12.15 6.39 -10.00
N ALA A 25 11.20 7.08 -9.38
CA ALA A 25 11.19 8.55 -9.41
C ALA A 25 12.49 9.11 -8.83
N CYS A 26 12.95 8.55 -7.71
CA CYS A 26 14.20 8.97 -7.10
C CYS A 26 15.40 8.76 -8.03
N GLU A 27 15.45 7.63 -8.71
CA GLU A 27 16.53 7.34 -9.66
C GLU A 27 16.49 8.27 -10.88
N ILE A 28 15.32 8.43 -11.46
CA ILE A 28 15.15 9.27 -12.66
C ILE A 28 15.46 10.73 -12.32
N SER A 29 15.09 11.20 -11.13
CA SER A 29 15.29 12.59 -10.72
C SER A 29 16.75 13.00 -10.61
N LYS A 30 17.67 12.03 -10.61
CA LYS A 30 19.10 12.31 -10.59
C LYS A 30 19.54 12.95 -11.90
N HIS A 31 18.76 12.81 -12.94
CA HIS A 31 18.98 13.42 -14.24
C HIS A 31 18.05 14.63 -14.36
N GLU A 32 18.63 15.82 -14.41
CA GLU A 32 17.87 17.06 -14.38
C GLU A 32 16.84 17.16 -15.51
N GLU A 33 17.20 16.69 -16.71
CA GLU A 33 16.31 16.72 -17.85
C GLU A 33 15.08 15.84 -17.69
N ASP A 34 15.12 14.88 -16.76
CA ASP A 34 14.03 13.94 -16.52
C ASP A 34 13.21 14.28 -15.26
N LYS A 35 13.47 15.43 -14.67
CA LYS A 35 12.82 15.83 -13.42
C LYS A 35 11.30 15.87 -13.54
N ALA A 36 10.77 16.39 -14.64
CA ALA A 36 9.33 16.46 -14.85
C ALA A 36 8.70 15.06 -14.91
N LEU A 37 9.38 14.13 -15.56
CA LEU A 37 8.93 12.73 -15.63
C LEU A 37 8.95 12.10 -14.23
N ALA A 38 10.04 12.33 -13.49
CA ALA A 38 10.18 11.81 -12.14
C ALA A 38 9.05 12.33 -11.24
N ASP A 39 8.69 13.60 -11.34
CA ASP A 39 7.62 14.19 -10.55
C ASP A 39 6.26 13.54 -10.87
N GLU A 40 6.00 13.22 -12.12
CA GLU A 40 4.76 12.52 -12.50
C GLU A 40 4.71 11.10 -11.95
N ILE A 41 5.85 10.40 -11.97
CA ILE A 41 5.93 9.05 -11.41
C ILE A 41 5.72 9.10 -9.89
N ALA A 42 6.29 10.11 -9.22
CA ALA A 42 6.09 10.28 -7.77
C ALA A 42 4.62 10.53 -7.43
N LYS A 43 3.91 11.29 -8.24
CA LYS A 43 2.46 11.50 -8.08
C LYS A 43 1.71 10.18 -8.19
N TYR A 44 2.11 9.35 -9.14
CA TYR A 44 1.48 8.05 -9.33
C TYR A 44 1.71 7.17 -8.09
N ALA A 45 2.90 7.22 -7.50
CA ALA A 45 3.18 6.49 -6.27
C ALA A 45 2.23 6.94 -5.15
N GLN A 46 1.98 8.24 -5.03
CA GLN A 46 1.04 8.78 -4.05
C GLN A 46 -0.38 8.28 -4.29
N TYR A 47 -0.83 8.22 -5.54
CA TYR A 47 -2.15 7.69 -5.87
C TYR A 47 -2.29 6.22 -5.48
N ARG A 48 -1.26 5.43 -5.70
CA ARG A 48 -1.29 4.02 -5.30
C ARG A 48 -1.35 3.88 -3.78
N LEU A 49 -0.69 4.77 -3.05
CA LEU A 49 -0.74 4.77 -1.59
C LEU A 49 -2.15 5.13 -1.09
N GLU A 50 -2.80 6.09 -1.72
CA GLU A 50 -4.18 6.46 -1.41
C GLU A 50 -5.13 5.31 -1.73
N HIS A 51 -4.89 4.60 -2.81
CA HIS A 51 -5.67 3.43 -3.20
C HIS A 51 -5.55 2.32 -2.16
N PHE A 52 -4.34 2.13 -1.64
CA PHE A 52 -4.11 1.19 -0.53
C PHE A 52 -5.01 1.54 0.67
N MET A 53 -5.08 2.80 1.04
CA MET A 53 -5.90 3.23 2.17
C MET A 53 -7.38 2.91 1.95
N THR A 54 -7.85 3.04 0.72
CA THR A 54 -9.22 2.66 0.36
C THR A 54 -9.45 1.17 0.55
N PHE A 55 -8.55 0.34 0.04
CA PHE A 55 -8.67 -1.12 0.22
C PHE A 55 -8.54 -1.54 1.67
N HIS A 56 -7.66 -0.88 2.42
CA HIS A 56 -7.49 -1.12 3.85
C HIS A 56 -8.81 -0.89 4.59
N LYS A 57 -9.47 0.21 4.28
CA LYS A 57 -10.75 0.55 4.87
C LYS A 57 -11.83 -0.47 4.51
N LEU A 58 -11.86 -0.89 3.26
CA LEU A 58 -12.80 -1.92 2.82
C LEU A 58 -12.55 -3.24 3.54
N PHE A 59 -11.28 -3.61 3.70
CA PHE A 59 -10.93 -4.82 4.42
C PHE A 59 -11.40 -4.75 5.88
N GLU A 60 -11.14 -3.64 6.56
CA GLU A 60 -11.56 -3.47 7.95
C GLU A 60 -13.08 -3.53 8.08
N ASN A 61 -13.80 -2.91 7.16
CA ASN A 61 -15.27 -2.94 7.16
C ASN A 61 -15.79 -4.37 7.01
N GLU A 62 -15.21 -5.14 6.09
CA GLU A 62 -15.63 -6.52 5.90
C GLU A 62 -15.25 -7.40 7.07
N ALA A 63 -14.06 -7.20 7.64
CA ALA A 63 -13.61 -7.94 8.79
C ALA A 63 -14.50 -7.69 10.01
N SER A 64 -14.98 -6.46 10.18
CA SER A 64 -15.84 -6.12 11.31
C SER A 64 -17.22 -6.79 11.23
N LYS A 65 -17.64 -7.22 10.06
CA LYS A 65 -18.92 -7.93 9.88
C LYS A 65 -18.83 -9.39 10.27
N GLU A 66 -17.64 -9.95 10.32
CA GLU A 66 -17.43 -11.35 10.67
C GLU A 66 -17.52 -11.52 12.17
N LYS A 67 -18.47 -12.36 12.62
CA LYS A 67 -18.70 -12.59 14.04
C LYS A 67 -18.19 -13.93 14.51
N ASN A 68 -17.52 -14.66 13.65
CA ASN A 68 -17.09 -16.02 13.91
C ASN A 68 -15.62 -16.14 14.24
N VAL A 69 -15.27 -17.29 14.75
CA VAL A 69 -13.91 -17.70 15.05
C VAL A 69 -13.02 -17.68 13.79
N ASP A 70 -13.62 -17.84 12.63
CA ASP A 70 -12.90 -17.78 11.35
C ASP A 70 -12.14 -16.46 11.18
N LYS A 71 -12.57 -15.44 11.88
CA LYS A 71 -11.89 -14.18 11.98
C LYS A 71 -10.46 -14.36 12.48
N GLU A 72 -10.27 -15.29 13.41
CA GLU A 72 -8.95 -15.55 13.97
C GLU A 72 -8.09 -16.42 13.09
N THR A 73 -8.69 -17.40 12.41
CA THR A 73 -7.93 -18.35 11.61
C THR A 73 -7.59 -17.84 10.22
N VAL A 74 -8.47 -17.09 9.60
CA VAL A 74 -8.29 -16.68 8.21
C VAL A 74 -7.82 -15.23 8.11
N SER A 75 -8.36 -14.36 8.92
CA SER A 75 -8.01 -12.96 8.88
C SER A 75 -7.59 -12.42 10.23
N GLY A 76 -8.00 -13.06 11.33
CA GLY A 76 -7.68 -12.57 12.66
C GLY A 76 -6.21 -12.63 12.98
N CYS A 77 -5.67 -13.83 13.11
CA CYS A 77 -4.26 -14.01 13.45
C CYS A 77 -3.37 -13.51 12.31
N MET A 78 -3.67 -13.93 11.10
CA MET A 78 -2.94 -13.46 9.93
C MET A 78 -3.12 -11.98 9.70
N TRP A 79 -4.30 -11.44 10.03
CA TRP A 79 -4.57 -10.02 9.87
C TRP A 79 -3.72 -9.17 10.81
N HIS A 80 -3.55 -9.59 12.05
CA HIS A 80 -2.73 -8.81 12.99
C HIS A 80 -1.28 -8.71 12.51
N GLU A 81 -0.69 -9.83 12.12
CA GLU A 81 0.68 -9.84 11.61
C GLU A 81 0.81 -9.03 10.31
N THR A 82 -0.14 -9.24 9.41
CA THR A 82 -0.16 -8.57 8.11
C THR A 82 -0.44 -7.08 8.26
N HIS A 83 -1.33 -6.72 9.18
CA HIS A 83 -1.67 -5.32 9.44
C HIS A 83 -0.45 -4.54 9.88
N GLU A 84 0.33 -5.08 10.81
CA GLU A 84 1.56 -4.42 11.25
C GLU A 84 2.57 -4.31 10.11
N MET A 85 2.73 -5.37 9.34
CA MET A 85 3.63 -5.39 8.20
C MET A 85 3.23 -4.34 7.16
N PHE A 86 1.94 -4.28 6.83
CA PHE A 86 1.43 -3.29 5.89
C PHE A 86 1.60 -1.87 6.42
N GLN A 87 1.39 -1.65 7.72
CA GLN A 87 1.53 -0.34 8.32
C GLN A 87 2.98 0.14 8.25
N HIS A 88 3.94 -0.71 8.58
CA HIS A 88 5.36 -0.37 8.48
C HIS A 88 5.75 -0.08 7.03
N TRP A 89 5.28 -0.91 6.12
CA TRP A 89 5.57 -0.75 4.70
C TRP A 89 4.98 0.57 4.17
N TYR A 90 3.74 0.85 4.53
CA TYR A 90 3.08 2.11 4.19
C TYR A 90 3.88 3.30 4.70
N ASP A 91 4.29 3.26 5.97
CA ASP A 91 5.04 4.34 6.59
C ASP A 91 6.39 4.56 5.90
N ASP A 92 7.05 3.49 5.50
CA ASP A 92 8.33 3.57 4.78
C ASP A 92 8.14 4.26 3.43
N ILE A 93 7.11 3.87 2.69
CA ILE A 93 6.83 4.46 1.38
C ILE A 93 6.46 5.93 1.54
N GLU A 94 5.64 6.25 2.53
CA GLU A 94 5.25 7.63 2.80
C GLU A 94 6.46 8.50 3.09
N ARG A 95 7.40 8.00 3.87
CA ARG A 95 8.65 8.72 4.14
C ARG A 95 9.45 8.96 2.87
N LYS A 96 9.55 7.97 2.01
CA LYS A 96 10.25 8.11 0.73
C LYS A 96 9.60 9.18 -0.15
N ILE A 97 8.28 9.20 -0.20
CA ILE A 97 7.54 10.19 -0.99
C ILE A 97 7.79 11.59 -0.43
N LYS A 98 7.69 11.76 0.88
CA LYS A 98 7.94 13.05 1.53
C LYS A 98 9.37 13.52 1.33
N LYS A 99 10.31 12.61 1.42
CA LYS A 99 11.73 12.95 1.21
C LYS A 99 11.99 13.35 -0.24
N TYR A 100 11.32 12.73 -1.17
CA TYR A 100 11.41 13.09 -2.59
C TYR A 100 10.91 14.50 -2.85
N SER A 101 9.79 14.87 -2.24
CA SER A 101 9.23 16.22 -2.40
C SER A 101 10.09 17.22 -1.66
#